data_728c686c0c872afbd4094879e2709a89
#
_entry.id   728c686c0c872afbd4094879e2709a89
#
_cell.length_a   1.000
_cell.length_b   1.000
_cell.length_c   1.000
_cell.angle_alpha   90.00
_cell.angle_beta   90.00
_cell.angle_gamma   90.00
#
_symmetry.space_group_name_H-M   'P 1'
#
loop_
_entity.id
_entity.type
_entity.pdbx_description
1 polymer ?
#
loop_
_entity_poly.entity_id
_entity_poly.type
_entity_poly.pdbx_seq_one_letter_code
_entity_poly.pdbx_strand_id
1 'polypeptide(L)'
;MRFKIYLILFFFCLSCSPQLTTLNLKNPYTSKGFAYIYNDFDFDNGIIKGKMNKETMQISHQNLKTGTLIKIINPKNKESIVLKNIKRIKYPDFYKILISEPVAKKLNLNLDFPFLEIIEIRKNKSFVAKKAKIYKEEKKIPSKAPVASVKISNISKNKSKKTPSFADEIFIHIASFYSIDTAKFLRQRIVKELPGINKKNIKIKKINNKETQVISGPYISVNLLKNDYIKLKNYGFEELDILIND
;
A
#
# COMPACT_ATOMS: atom_id res chain seq x y z
N MET A 1 -64.77 10.05 21.90
CA MET A 1 -64.20 9.63 20.61
C MET A 1 -63.12 10.58 20.06
N ARG A 2 -63.21 11.87 20.30
CA ARG A 2 -62.26 12.90 19.80
C ARG A 2 -60.84 12.80 20.40
N PHE A 3 -60.70 12.40 21.67
CA PHE A 3 -59.38 12.29 22.32
C PHE A 3 -58.48 11.18 21.76
N LYS A 4 -59.03 10.09 21.26
CA LYS A 4 -58.26 8.98 20.67
C LYS A 4 -57.64 9.35 19.30
N ILE A 5 -58.26 10.28 18.60
CA ILE A 5 -57.78 10.75 17.28
C ILE A 5 -56.52 11.61 17.45
N TYR A 6 -56.46 12.46 18.48
CA TYR A 6 -55.28 13.29 18.77
C TYR A 6 -54.08 12.44 19.26
N LEU A 7 -54.32 11.33 19.96
CA LEU A 7 -53.27 10.43 20.39
C LEU A 7 -52.61 9.69 19.21
N ILE A 8 -53.43 9.33 18.21
CA ILE A 8 -52.90 8.68 16.96
C ILE A 8 -52.10 9.68 16.12
N LEU A 9 -52.56 10.95 16.06
CA LEU A 9 -51.85 12.00 15.31
C LEU A 9 -50.48 12.33 15.93
N PHE A 10 -50.37 12.24 17.26
CA PHE A 10 -49.10 12.50 17.99
C PHE A 10 -48.05 11.43 17.72
N PHE A 11 -48.46 10.18 17.47
CA PHE A 11 -47.52 9.10 17.13
C PHE A 11 -46.94 9.23 15.72
N PHE A 12 -47.60 9.91 14.77
CA PHE A 12 -47.09 10.12 13.42
C PHE A 12 -45.98 11.18 13.36
N CYS A 13 -45.86 12.06 14.34
CA CYS A 13 -44.82 13.11 14.35
C CYS A 13 -43.46 12.64 14.88
N LEU A 14 -43.34 11.41 15.43
CA LEU A 14 -42.09 10.90 16.00
C LEU A 14 -41.21 10.06 15.02
N SER A 15 -41.63 9.94 13.74
CA SER A 15 -40.98 9.03 12.78
C SER A 15 -40.00 9.70 11.83
N CYS A 16 -39.46 10.87 12.10
CA CYS A 16 -38.38 11.46 11.36
C CYS A 16 -37.12 11.59 12.21
N SER A 17 -36.46 10.47 12.50
CA SER A 17 -35.05 10.52 12.85
C SER A 17 -34.24 10.67 11.55
N PRO A 18 -33.46 11.73 11.35
CA PRO A 18 -32.53 11.77 10.24
C PRO A 18 -31.54 10.63 10.45
N GLN A 19 -31.60 9.60 9.61
CA GLN A 19 -30.50 8.65 9.51
C GLN A 19 -29.27 9.46 9.11
N LEU A 20 -28.42 9.74 10.09
CA LEU A 20 -27.04 10.11 9.84
C LEU A 20 -26.45 8.91 9.07
N THR A 21 -26.50 8.97 7.74
CA THR A 21 -25.67 8.12 6.90
C THR A 21 -24.23 8.48 7.26
N THR A 22 -23.67 7.75 8.21
CA THR A 22 -22.22 7.72 8.40
C THR A 22 -21.66 7.29 7.06
N LEU A 23 -21.17 8.27 6.31
CA LEU A 23 -20.36 8.01 5.13
C LEU A 23 -19.24 7.11 5.62
N ASN A 24 -19.37 5.80 5.37
CA ASN A 24 -18.30 4.83 5.57
C ASN A 24 -17.16 5.26 4.63
N LEU A 25 -16.37 6.20 5.08
CA LEU A 25 -15.12 6.60 4.46
C LEU A 25 -14.19 5.40 4.58
N LYS A 26 -14.31 4.47 3.62
CA LYS A 26 -13.32 3.39 3.51
C LYS A 26 -11.93 4.02 3.59
N ASN A 27 -11.08 3.50 4.44
CA ASN A 27 -9.70 3.96 4.53
C ASN A 27 -9.04 3.93 3.14
N PRO A 28 -8.13 4.87 2.83
CA PRO A 28 -7.37 4.82 1.58
C PRO A 28 -6.64 3.48 1.47
N TYR A 29 -6.62 2.92 0.26
CA TYR A 29 -5.87 1.70 0.03
C TYR A 29 -4.38 1.96 0.28
N THR A 30 -3.76 1.13 1.10
CA THR A 30 -2.32 1.13 1.35
C THR A 30 -1.84 -0.31 1.31
N SER A 31 -0.74 -0.56 0.61
CA SER A 31 -0.16 -1.90 0.50
C SER A 31 1.33 -1.81 0.23
N LYS A 32 2.06 -2.84 0.64
CA LYS A 32 3.47 -3.05 0.30
C LYS A 32 3.60 -4.36 -0.46
N GLY A 33 4.53 -4.42 -1.41
CA GLY A 33 4.77 -5.64 -2.17
C GLY A 33 5.49 -5.38 -3.49
N PHE A 34 5.61 -6.44 -4.29
CA PHE A 34 6.35 -6.36 -5.56
C PHE A 34 5.53 -5.74 -6.68
N ALA A 35 6.21 -4.95 -7.51
CA ALA A 35 5.69 -4.50 -8.78
C ALA A 35 5.95 -5.56 -9.87
N TYR A 36 5.02 -5.68 -10.80
CA TYR A 36 5.25 -6.34 -12.08
C TYR A 36 5.70 -5.29 -13.10
N ILE A 37 6.82 -5.49 -13.74
CA ILE A 37 7.30 -4.60 -14.80
C ILE A 37 6.73 -5.10 -16.11
N TYR A 38 5.96 -4.24 -16.80
CA TYR A 38 5.31 -4.58 -18.05
C TYR A 38 6.34 -4.82 -19.16
N ASN A 39 6.14 -5.89 -19.90
CA ASN A 39 6.79 -6.11 -21.19
C ASN A 39 5.76 -6.67 -22.19
N ASP A 40 6.04 -6.49 -23.48
CA ASP A 40 5.13 -6.94 -24.54
C ASP A 40 5.08 -8.48 -24.64
N PHE A 41 6.19 -9.17 -24.35
CA PHE A 41 6.26 -10.63 -24.36
C PHE A 41 5.27 -11.29 -23.40
N ASP A 42 5.12 -10.77 -22.19
CA ASP A 42 4.17 -11.29 -21.19
C ASP A 42 2.71 -11.01 -21.59
N PHE A 43 2.47 -9.91 -22.31
CA PHE A 43 1.17 -9.63 -22.89
C PHE A 43 0.85 -10.61 -24.02
N ASP A 44 1.76 -10.84 -24.94
CA ASP A 44 1.60 -11.75 -26.08
C ASP A 44 1.40 -13.21 -25.62
N ASN A 45 2.05 -13.61 -24.54
CA ASN A 45 1.86 -14.93 -23.91
C ASN A 45 0.64 -15.01 -22.96
N GLY A 46 -0.17 -13.95 -22.86
CA GLY A 46 -1.39 -13.96 -22.05
C GLY A 46 -1.18 -13.98 -20.53
N ILE A 47 0.05 -13.76 -20.05
CA ILE A 47 0.37 -13.63 -18.62
C ILE A 47 -0.24 -12.33 -18.08
N ILE A 48 -0.18 -11.26 -18.88
CA ILE A 48 -0.81 -9.97 -18.62
C ILE A 48 -2.01 -9.82 -19.55
N LYS A 49 -3.19 -9.57 -18.99
CA LYS A 49 -4.43 -9.44 -19.78
C LYS A 49 -4.78 -7.96 -20.03
N GLY A 50 -3.93 -7.27 -20.80
CA GLY A 50 -4.17 -5.91 -21.23
C GLY A 50 -2.89 -5.18 -21.62
N LYS A 51 -2.90 -4.52 -22.76
CA LYS A 51 -1.76 -3.79 -23.30
C LYS A 51 -1.54 -2.48 -22.56
N MET A 52 -0.29 -2.16 -22.28
CA MET A 52 0.17 -0.91 -21.68
C MET A 52 1.26 -0.31 -22.55
N ASN A 53 1.39 1.02 -22.56
CA ASN A 53 2.49 1.66 -23.27
C ASN A 53 3.75 1.56 -22.42
N LYS A 54 4.78 0.89 -22.95
CA LYS A 54 6.06 0.67 -22.25
C LYS A 54 6.96 1.92 -22.22
N GLU A 55 6.73 2.89 -23.11
CA GLU A 55 7.59 4.06 -23.27
C GLU A 55 7.16 5.22 -22.36
N THR A 56 5.91 5.23 -21.93
CA THR A 56 5.35 6.28 -21.07
C THR A 56 5.21 5.83 -19.62
N MET A 57 5.25 6.79 -18.69
CA MET A 57 5.03 6.49 -17.26
C MET A 57 3.57 6.11 -17.00
N GLN A 58 3.32 4.82 -16.94
CA GLN A 58 2.00 4.25 -16.72
C GLN A 58 2.01 3.25 -15.58
N ILE A 59 0.86 3.16 -14.89
CA ILE A 59 0.60 2.18 -13.85
C ILE A 59 -0.78 1.57 -14.03
N SER A 60 -0.92 0.34 -13.58
CA SER A 60 -2.20 -0.36 -13.51
C SER A 60 -2.33 -1.11 -12.19
N HIS A 61 -3.47 -0.94 -11.54
CA HIS A 61 -3.82 -1.66 -10.32
C HIS A 61 -5.16 -2.37 -10.51
N GLN A 62 -5.20 -3.69 -10.22
CA GLN A 62 -6.36 -4.54 -10.52
C GLN A 62 -7.64 -4.10 -9.79
N ASN A 63 -7.52 -3.72 -8.51
CA ASN A 63 -8.66 -3.50 -7.63
C ASN A 63 -9.07 -2.03 -7.51
N LEU A 64 -8.18 -1.07 -7.83
CA LEU A 64 -8.48 0.35 -7.75
C LEU A 64 -9.19 0.83 -9.02
N LYS A 65 -10.09 1.79 -8.87
CA LYS A 65 -10.82 2.37 -10.00
C LYS A 65 -9.88 3.07 -10.97
N THR A 66 -10.20 3.01 -12.26
CA THR A 66 -9.52 3.81 -13.28
C THR A 66 -9.61 5.30 -12.92
N GLY A 67 -8.51 6.02 -13.10
CA GLY A 67 -8.39 7.44 -12.73
C GLY A 67 -8.04 7.69 -11.26
N THR A 68 -8.00 6.66 -10.40
CA THR A 68 -7.52 6.80 -9.02
C THR A 68 -6.06 7.26 -9.01
N LEU A 69 -5.76 8.27 -8.20
CA LEU A 69 -4.39 8.71 -7.97
C LEU A 69 -3.71 7.75 -6.99
N ILE A 70 -2.54 7.27 -7.39
CA ILE A 70 -1.74 6.34 -6.61
C ILE A 70 -0.35 6.95 -6.42
N LYS A 71 0.08 7.08 -5.17
CA LYS A 71 1.46 7.38 -4.81
C LYS A 71 2.20 6.07 -4.66
N ILE A 72 3.31 5.94 -5.39
CA ILE A 72 4.20 4.79 -5.34
C ILE A 72 5.50 5.27 -4.74
N ILE A 73 6.03 4.53 -3.77
CA ILE A 73 7.23 4.88 -3.03
C ILE A 73 8.20 3.70 -3.10
N ASN A 74 9.45 3.96 -3.45
CA ASN A 74 10.53 3.01 -3.23
C ASN A 74 11.00 3.14 -1.77
N PRO A 75 10.79 2.14 -0.91
CA PRO A 75 11.11 2.25 0.52
C PRO A 75 12.61 2.40 0.79
N LYS A 76 13.49 1.94 -0.12
CA LYS A 76 14.95 2.02 0.04
C LYS A 76 15.51 3.44 -0.06
N ASN A 77 15.12 4.16 -1.11
CA ASN A 77 15.65 5.51 -1.40
C ASN A 77 14.65 6.63 -1.12
N LYS A 78 13.40 6.28 -0.71
CA LYS A 78 12.28 7.21 -0.45
C LYS A 78 11.82 8.00 -1.67
N GLU A 79 12.32 7.68 -2.87
CA GLU A 79 11.80 8.26 -4.10
C GLU A 79 10.34 7.87 -4.30
N SER A 80 9.55 8.83 -4.77
CA SER A 80 8.12 8.61 -4.95
C SER A 80 7.59 9.31 -6.20
N ILE A 81 6.55 8.72 -6.77
CA ILE A 81 5.82 9.29 -7.90
C ILE A 81 4.32 9.14 -7.68
N VAL A 82 3.54 10.09 -8.18
CA VAL A 82 2.08 10.03 -8.17
C VAL A 82 1.57 9.91 -9.59
N LEU A 83 0.89 8.82 -9.88
CA LEU A 83 0.32 8.55 -11.19
C LEU A 83 -1.15 8.15 -11.08
N LYS A 84 -1.87 8.27 -12.19
CA LYS A 84 -3.25 7.79 -12.28
C LYS A 84 -3.27 6.32 -12.69
N ASN A 85 -4.12 5.52 -12.04
CA ASN A 85 -4.45 4.18 -12.52
C ASN A 85 -5.09 4.28 -13.91
N ILE A 86 -4.40 3.82 -14.96
CA ILE A 86 -4.89 3.99 -16.34
C ILE A 86 -6.08 3.08 -16.63
N LYS A 87 -6.01 1.83 -16.21
CA LYS A 87 -7.03 0.80 -16.35
C LYS A 87 -6.74 -0.37 -15.42
N ARG A 88 -7.70 -1.28 -15.28
CA ARG A 88 -7.57 -2.50 -14.49
C ARG A 88 -7.04 -3.63 -15.38
N ILE A 89 -5.74 -3.76 -15.47
CA ILE A 89 -5.09 -4.86 -16.18
C ILE A 89 -4.92 -6.03 -15.22
N LYS A 90 -5.24 -7.24 -15.66
CA LYS A 90 -4.98 -8.46 -14.88
C LYS A 90 -3.53 -8.90 -15.09
N TYR A 91 -2.84 -9.17 -14.00
CA TYR A 91 -1.49 -9.70 -13.89
C TYR A 91 -1.42 -10.70 -12.72
N PRO A 92 -0.38 -11.51 -12.54
CA PRO A 92 -0.32 -12.49 -11.45
C PRO A 92 -0.51 -11.87 -10.06
N ASP A 93 -1.38 -12.46 -9.23
CA ASP A 93 -1.83 -11.93 -7.92
C ASP A 93 -0.73 -11.73 -6.89
N PHE A 94 0.42 -12.37 -7.08
CA PHE A 94 1.61 -12.14 -6.26
C PHE A 94 2.04 -10.68 -6.28
N TYR A 95 1.93 -10.02 -7.42
CA TYR A 95 2.31 -8.62 -7.60
C TYR A 95 1.18 -7.69 -7.19
N LYS A 96 1.53 -6.57 -6.56
CA LYS A 96 0.56 -5.59 -6.06
C LYS A 96 0.21 -4.51 -7.07
N ILE A 97 1.08 -4.26 -8.03
CA ILE A 97 0.89 -3.24 -9.07
C ILE A 97 1.66 -3.63 -10.33
N LEU A 98 1.13 -3.25 -11.49
CA LEU A 98 1.81 -3.31 -12.78
C LEU A 98 2.31 -1.91 -13.13
N ILE A 99 3.59 -1.80 -13.47
CA ILE A 99 4.25 -0.53 -13.81
C ILE A 99 4.97 -0.65 -15.13
N SER A 100 5.11 0.47 -15.85
CA SER A 100 5.98 0.54 -17.02
C SER A 100 7.44 0.70 -16.61
N GLU A 101 8.36 0.35 -17.53
CA GLU A 101 9.80 0.49 -17.30
C GLU A 101 10.25 1.92 -16.93
N PRO A 102 9.73 3.00 -17.57
CA PRO A 102 10.06 4.38 -17.16
C PRO A 102 9.71 4.69 -15.72
N VAL A 103 8.65 4.09 -15.15
CA VAL A 103 8.31 4.26 -13.72
C VAL A 103 9.35 3.57 -12.85
N ALA A 104 9.77 2.35 -13.21
CA ALA A 104 10.83 1.64 -12.50
C ALA A 104 12.15 2.43 -12.48
N LYS A 105 12.53 2.98 -13.63
CA LYS A 105 13.74 3.84 -13.76
C LYS A 105 13.61 5.11 -12.91
N LYS A 106 12.46 5.79 -12.95
CA LYS A 106 12.23 7.03 -12.19
C LYS A 106 12.30 6.81 -10.68
N LEU A 107 11.86 5.66 -10.20
CA LEU A 107 11.93 5.27 -8.79
C LEU A 107 13.26 4.61 -8.41
N ASN A 108 14.19 4.48 -9.36
CA ASN A 108 15.47 3.80 -9.17
C ASN A 108 15.29 2.43 -8.50
N LEU A 109 14.36 1.63 -9.06
CA LEU A 109 14.02 0.31 -8.52
C LEU A 109 15.06 -0.73 -8.90
N ASN A 110 15.38 -1.60 -7.96
CA ASN A 110 16.08 -2.83 -8.29
C ASN A 110 15.14 -3.76 -9.07
N LEU A 111 15.51 -4.10 -10.31
CA LEU A 111 14.68 -4.94 -11.16
C LEU A 111 14.60 -6.40 -10.68
N ASP A 112 15.59 -6.87 -9.94
CA ASP A 112 15.59 -8.20 -9.32
C ASP A 112 14.64 -8.25 -8.11
N PHE A 113 14.45 -7.10 -7.42
CA PHE A 113 13.57 -6.94 -6.27
C PHE A 113 12.77 -5.64 -6.38
N PRO A 114 11.78 -5.54 -7.28
CA PRO A 114 10.99 -4.31 -7.49
C PRO A 114 9.94 -4.12 -6.39
N PHE A 115 10.38 -3.92 -5.15
CA PHE A 115 9.52 -3.77 -3.99
C PHE A 115 9.08 -2.32 -3.80
N LEU A 116 7.78 -2.10 -3.57
CA LEU A 116 7.14 -0.80 -3.50
C LEU A 116 6.17 -0.69 -2.34
N GLU A 117 5.97 0.53 -1.90
CA GLU A 117 4.82 0.94 -1.10
C GLU A 117 3.83 1.71 -1.99
N ILE A 118 2.56 1.37 -1.87
CA ILE A 118 1.47 1.86 -2.71
C ILE A 118 0.44 2.52 -1.82
N ILE A 119 0.09 3.77 -2.09
CA ILE A 119 -0.87 4.55 -1.31
C ILE A 119 -1.88 5.20 -2.26
N GLU A 120 -3.17 4.92 -2.04
CA GLU A 120 -4.26 5.62 -2.72
C GLU A 120 -4.35 7.06 -2.23
N ILE A 121 -4.31 8.03 -3.15
CA ILE A 121 -4.56 9.44 -2.83
C ILE A 121 -6.01 9.74 -3.13
N ARG A 122 -6.78 10.07 -2.10
CA ARG A 122 -8.16 10.54 -2.23
C ARG A 122 -8.19 12.06 -2.24
N LYS A 123 -8.89 12.61 -3.22
CA LYS A 123 -9.22 14.05 -3.19
C LYS A 123 -10.23 14.26 -2.08
N ASN A 124 -9.90 15.09 -1.11
CA ASN A 124 -10.87 15.52 -0.11
C ASN A 124 -11.91 16.41 -0.80
N LYS A 125 -13.11 15.87 -1.03
CA LYS A 125 -14.21 16.62 -1.66
C LYS A 125 -14.84 17.65 -0.73
N SER A 126 -14.54 17.60 0.55
CA SER A 126 -15.19 18.45 1.57
C SER A 126 -14.56 19.82 1.73
N PHE A 127 -13.40 20.09 1.14
CA PHE A 127 -12.74 21.38 1.24
C PHE A 127 -12.53 22.00 -0.15
N VAL A 128 -13.61 22.47 -0.75
CA VAL A 128 -13.52 23.53 -1.77
C VAL A 128 -13.53 24.84 -1.00
N ALA A 129 -12.38 25.35 -0.66
CA ALA A 129 -12.25 26.75 -0.27
C ALA A 129 -12.81 27.57 -1.45
N LYS A 130 -14.07 27.99 -1.36
CA LYS A 130 -14.59 29.02 -2.26
C LYS A 130 -13.67 30.21 -2.07
N LYS A 131 -13.04 30.70 -3.14
CA LYS A 131 -12.27 31.96 -3.08
C LYS A 131 -13.15 32.96 -2.37
N ALA A 132 -12.73 33.39 -1.18
CA ALA A 132 -13.39 34.45 -0.47
C ALA A 132 -13.49 35.65 -1.41
N LYS A 133 -14.66 36.25 -1.57
CA LYS A 133 -14.80 37.51 -2.30
C LYS A 133 -14.05 38.57 -1.49
N ILE A 134 -12.86 38.93 -1.96
CA ILE A 134 -12.09 40.02 -1.38
C ILE A 134 -12.82 41.32 -1.76
N TYR A 135 -13.39 41.97 -0.77
CA TYR A 135 -14.05 43.25 -0.97
C TYR A 135 -13.00 44.35 -1.26
N LYS A 136 -13.41 45.39 -2.01
CA LYS A 136 -12.50 46.48 -2.44
C LYS A 136 -11.79 47.16 -1.28
N GLU A 137 -12.34 47.13 -0.08
CA GLU A 137 -11.78 47.70 1.15
C GLU A 137 -10.59 46.91 1.67
N GLU A 138 -10.60 45.57 1.53
CA GLU A 138 -9.48 44.70 1.94
C GLU A 138 -8.27 44.84 1.00
N LYS A 139 -8.47 45.30 -0.23
CA LYS A 139 -7.37 45.61 -1.16
C LYS A 139 -6.58 46.88 -0.81
N LYS A 140 -7.09 47.68 0.10
CA LYS A 140 -6.44 48.94 0.53
C LYS A 140 -5.55 48.79 1.76
N ILE A 141 -5.49 47.62 2.37
CA ILE A 141 -4.54 47.37 3.44
C ILE A 141 -3.16 47.19 2.79
N PRO A 142 -2.30 48.20 2.87
CA PRO A 142 -0.99 48.10 2.26
C PRO A 142 -0.21 47.01 2.98
N SER A 143 0.52 46.22 2.21
CA SER A 143 1.49 45.20 2.61
C SER A 143 2.67 45.82 3.40
N LYS A 144 2.37 46.49 4.53
CA LYS A 144 3.35 47.03 5.46
C LYS A 144 3.45 46.22 6.76
N ALA A 145 3.23 44.93 6.68
CA ALA A 145 3.73 44.08 7.73
C ALA A 145 5.23 43.84 7.49
N PRO A 146 6.12 44.14 8.43
CA PRO A 146 7.52 43.82 8.27
C PRO A 146 7.65 42.31 8.27
N VAL A 147 7.87 41.74 7.07
CA VAL A 147 8.21 40.33 6.94
C VAL A 147 9.63 40.17 7.44
N ALA A 148 9.79 39.84 8.71
CA ALA A 148 11.08 39.41 9.20
C ALA A 148 11.45 38.15 8.39
N SER A 149 12.50 38.28 7.58
CA SER A 149 13.03 37.19 6.78
C SER A 149 13.48 36.06 7.73
N VAL A 150 12.69 35.00 7.81
CA VAL A 150 13.10 33.77 8.49
C VAL A 150 14.13 33.11 7.59
N LYS A 151 15.39 33.20 7.96
CA LYS A 151 16.45 32.40 7.35
C LYS A 151 16.18 30.92 7.73
N ILE A 152 15.62 30.16 6.79
CA ILE A 152 15.54 28.71 6.89
C ILE A 152 16.96 28.20 6.66
N SER A 153 17.67 27.92 7.74
CA SER A 153 18.94 27.19 7.67
C SER A 153 18.64 25.75 7.28
N ASN A 154 19.07 25.35 6.08
CA ASN A 154 19.03 23.95 5.62
C ASN A 154 19.88 23.06 6.55
N ILE A 155 19.22 22.42 7.51
CA ILE A 155 19.78 21.31 8.27
C ILE A 155 19.63 20.04 7.42
N SER A 156 20.43 19.91 6.38
CA SER A 156 20.54 18.67 5.61
C SER A 156 21.88 18.60 4.91
N LYS A 157 22.95 18.51 5.68
CA LYS A 157 24.26 18.08 5.17
C LYS A 157 24.90 17.10 6.16
N ASN A 158 24.40 15.89 6.22
CA ASN A 158 25.22 14.74 6.53
C ASN A 158 24.85 13.63 5.53
N LYS A 159 25.40 13.75 4.32
CA LYS A 159 25.51 12.62 3.41
C LYS A 159 26.64 11.73 3.89
N SER A 160 26.37 10.84 4.80
CA SER A 160 27.16 9.63 4.87
C SER A 160 26.86 8.80 3.63
N LYS A 161 27.77 8.80 2.67
CA LYS A 161 27.82 7.80 1.61
C LYS A 161 28.04 6.42 2.25
N LYS A 162 26.96 5.79 2.70
CA LYS A 162 26.95 4.35 2.85
C LYS A 162 26.78 3.78 1.45
N THR A 163 27.83 3.20 0.91
CA THR A 163 27.76 2.24 -0.16
C THR A 163 26.66 1.25 0.18
N PRO A 164 25.68 0.98 -0.71
CA PRO A 164 24.66 -0.02 -0.41
C PRO A 164 25.34 -1.37 -0.36
N SER A 165 25.52 -1.92 0.82
CA SER A 165 25.79 -3.34 0.97
C SER A 165 24.49 -4.06 0.60
N PHE A 166 24.53 -4.81 -0.49
CA PHE A 166 23.45 -5.64 -0.98
C PHE A 166 23.21 -6.83 -0.05
N ALA A 167 22.53 -6.62 1.04
CA ALA A 167 22.04 -7.68 1.89
C ALA A 167 20.77 -7.27 2.62
N ASP A 168 19.80 -6.70 1.88
CA ASP A 168 18.45 -6.64 2.43
C ASP A 168 17.91 -8.05 2.46
N GLU A 169 17.85 -8.62 3.64
CA GLU A 169 17.25 -9.93 3.83
C GLU A 169 15.73 -9.80 3.70
N ILE A 170 15.16 -10.49 2.72
CA ILE A 170 13.72 -10.48 2.49
C ILE A 170 13.11 -11.77 3.04
N PHE A 171 12.04 -11.62 3.80
CA PHE A 171 11.31 -12.72 4.43
C PHE A 171 9.82 -12.66 4.09
N ILE A 172 9.17 -13.81 4.07
CA ILE A 172 7.71 -13.92 4.13
C ILE A 172 7.33 -14.05 5.60
N HIS A 173 6.52 -13.13 6.11
CA HIS A 173 5.85 -13.27 7.40
C HIS A 173 4.63 -14.18 7.22
N ILE A 174 4.57 -15.26 7.98
CA ILE A 174 3.52 -16.28 7.85
C ILE A 174 2.45 -16.07 8.92
N ALA A 175 2.86 -15.90 10.18
CA ALA A 175 1.96 -15.66 11.30
C ALA A 175 2.68 -15.13 12.53
N SER A 176 1.93 -14.41 13.39
CA SER A 176 2.39 -13.93 14.69
C SER A 176 1.64 -14.64 15.82
N PHE A 177 2.36 -14.97 16.91
CA PHE A 177 1.81 -15.63 18.09
C PHE A 177 2.32 -15.00 19.38
N TYR A 178 1.52 -15.08 20.43
CA TYR A 178 1.94 -14.72 21.77
C TYR A 178 2.87 -15.78 22.40
N SER A 179 2.64 -17.05 22.06
CA SER A 179 3.40 -18.18 22.61
C SER A 179 4.42 -18.71 21.60
N ILE A 180 5.64 -18.95 22.10
CA ILE A 180 6.70 -19.57 21.30
C ILE A 180 6.38 -21.03 20.94
N ASP A 181 5.64 -21.73 21.79
CA ASP A 181 5.31 -23.13 21.53
C ASP A 181 4.28 -23.28 20.41
N THR A 182 3.34 -22.35 20.32
CA THR A 182 2.42 -22.28 19.17
C THR A 182 3.17 -21.98 17.87
N ALA A 183 4.16 -21.08 17.91
CA ALA A 183 5.01 -20.80 16.76
C ALA A 183 5.85 -22.04 16.35
N LYS A 184 6.40 -22.80 17.32
CA LYS A 184 7.11 -24.05 17.05
C LYS A 184 6.20 -25.11 16.43
N PHE A 185 4.98 -25.24 16.95
CA PHE A 185 3.99 -26.16 16.41
C PHE A 185 3.68 -25.84 14.94
N LEU A 186 3.38 -24.55 14.63
CA LEU A 186 3.13 -24.15 13.26
C LEU A 186 4.34 -24.43 12.36
N ARG A 187 5.55 -24.07 12.80
CA ARG A 187 6.77 -24.35 12.06
C ARG A 187 6.92 -25.85 11.73
N GLN A 188 6.71 -26.73 12.72
CA GLN A 188 6.78 -28.18 12.52
C GLN A 188 5.73 -28.67 11.52
N ARG A 189 4.52 -28.14 11.59
CA ARG A 189 3.42 -28.45 10.68
C ARG A 189 3.77 -28.06 9.24
N ILE A 190 4.22 -26.83 9.00
CA ILE A 190 4.65 -26.34 7.67
C ILE A 190 5.74 -27.26 7.12
N VAL A 191 6.77 -27.56 7.91
CA VAL A 191 7.90 -28.41 7.50
C VAL A 191 7.47 -29.84 7.15
N LYS A 192 6.44 -30.36 7.84
CA LYS A 192 5.93 -31.73 7.61
C LYS A 192 5.00 -31.79 6.41
N GLU A 193 4.11 -30.82 6.27
CA GLU A 193 3.01 -30.87 5.30
C GLU A 193 3.33 -30.17 3.97
N LEU A 194 4.38 -29.33 3.93
CA LEU A 194 4.83 -28.64 2.70
C LEU A 194 6.25 -29.07 2.30
N PRO A 195 6.43 -30.27 1.73
CA PRO A 195 7.75 -30.81 1.41
C PRO A 195 8.52 -29.99 0.36
N GLY A 196 7.82 -29.15 -0.40
CA GLY A 196 8.42 -28.27 -1.39
C GLY A 196 9.02 -26.96 -0.83
N ILE A 197 8.90 -26.68 0.46
CA ILE A 197 9.54 -25.52 1.13
C ILE A 197 10.82 -25.96 1.82
N ASN A 198 11.88 -25.18 1.67
CA ASN A 198 13.13 -25.50 2.35
C ASN A 198 12.99 -25.32 3.87
N LYS A 199 13.14 -26.43 4.60
CA LYS A 199 13.01 -26.50 6.06
C LYS A 199 13.91 -25.49 6.79
N LYS A 200 15.09 -25.20 6.23
CA LYS A 200 16.05 -24.23 6.81
C LYS A 200 15.55 -22.78 6.70
N ASN A 201 14.67 -22.51 5.77
CA ASN A 201 14.13 -21.16 5.57
C ASN A 201 13.01 -20.83 6.56
N ILE A 202 12.32 -21.83 7.13
CA ILE A 202 11.25 -21.56 8.12
C ILE A 202 11.88 -21.32 9.48
N LYS A 203 11.82 -20.06 9.91
CA LYS A 203 12.44 -19.58 11.16
C LYS A 203 11.39 -19.03 12.12
N ILE A 204 11.75 -19.02 13.40
CA ILE A 204 10.97 -18.35 14.45
C ILE A 204 11.77 -17.16 14.91
N LYS A 205 11.18 -15.96 14.86
CA LYS A 205 11.76 -14.70 15.29
C LYS A 205 10.96 -14.15 16.47
N LYS A 206 11.60 -14.00 17.62
CA LYS A 206 11.00 -13.32 18.78
C LYS A 206 11.16 -11.81 18.57
N ILE A 207 10.07 -11.08 18.49
CA ILE A 207 10.08 -9.63 18.31
C ILE A 207 10.15 -8.95 19.67
N ASN A 208 9.32 -9.41 20.61
CA ASN A 208 9.29 -8.92 22.00
C ASN A 208 8.77 -10.04 22.93
N ASN A 209 8.54 -9.72 24.19
CA ASN A 209 8.06 -10.72 25.16
C ASN A 209 6.64 -11.21 24.91
N LYS A 210 5.87 -10.51 24.06
CA LYS A 210 4.45 -10.81 23.76
C LYS A 210 4.23 -11.23 22.31
N GLU A 211 5.27 -11.19 21.46
CA GLU A 211 5.12 -11.48 20.04
C GLU A 211 6.27 -12.33 19.51
N THR A 212 5.90 -13.45 18.92
CA THR A 212 6.79 -14.39 18.24
C THR A 212 6.26 -14.61 16.83
N GLN A 213 7.10 -14.40 15.83
CA GLN A 213 6.75 -14.52 14.42
C GLN A 213 7.31 -15.80 13.82
N VAL A 214 6.53 -16.43 12.95
CA VAL A 214 6.99 -17.48 12.03
C VAL A 214 7.23 -16.84 10.68
N ILE A 215 8.47 -16.91 10.20
CA ILE A 215 8.92 -16.30 8.95
C ILE A 215 9.59 -17.33 8.05
N SER A 216 9.52 -17.10 6.73
CA SER A 216 10.27 -17.88 5.74
C SER A 216 11.29 -16.99 5.05
N GLY A 217 12.54 -17.45 4.94
CA GLY A 217 13.65 -16.71 4.32
C GLY A 217 14.99 -16.89 5.06
N PRO A 218 16.04 -16.11 4.72
CA PRO A 218 16.04 -15.03 3.74
C PRO A 218 15.95 -15.52 2.29
N TYR A 219 15.38 -14.68 1.41
CA TYR A 219 15.31 -14.94 -0.01
C TYR A 219 16.27 -14.04 -0.77
N ILE A 220 17.04 -14.64 -1.68
CA ILE A 220 17.99 -13.97 -2.58
C ILE A 220 17.38 -13.70 -3.97
N SER A 221 16.18 -14.21 -4.24
CA SER A 221 15.51 -14.10 -5.54
C SER A 221 14.00 -14.00 -5.37
N VAL A 222 13.38 -13.07 -6.13
CA VAL A 222 11.91 -12.91 -6.17
C VAL A 222 11.22 -14.18 -6.65
N ASN A 223 11.86 -14.94 -7.55
CA ASN A 223 11.27 -16.18 -8.05
C ASN A 223 11.17 -17.25 -6.97
N LEU A 224 12.21 -17.40 -6.13
CA LEU A 224 12.17 -18.32 -4.99
C LEU A 224 11.13 -17.88 -3.96
N LEU A 225 11.11 -16.60 -3.63
CA LEU A 225 10.14 -16.01 -2.72
C LEU A 225 8.71 -16.21 -3.24
N LYS A 226 8.46 -15.91 -4.52
CA LYS A 226 7.16 -16.08 -5.17
C LYS A 226 6.69 -17.53 -5.11
N ASN A 227 7.58 -18.49 -5.39
CA ASN A 227 7.24 -19.91 -5.37
C ASN A 227 6.81 -20.36 -3.96
N ASP A 228 7.54 -19.99 -2.93
CA ASP A 228 7.21 -20.33 -1.56
C ASP A 228 5.95 -19.56 -1.07
N TYR A 229 5.80 -18.30 -1.47
CA TYR A 229 4.59 -17.51 -1.21
C TYR A 229 3.33 -18.19 -1.78
N ILE A 230 3.37 -18.65 -3.04
CA ILE A 230 2.25 -19.34 -3.69
C ILE A 230 1.94 -20.65 -2.97
N LYS A 231 2.95 -21.43 -2.59
CA LYS A 231 2.77 -22.68 -1.85
C LYS A 231 2.09 -22.45 -0.50
N LEU A 232 2.55 -21.46 0.25
CA LEU A 232 1.95 -21.08 1.54
C LEU A 232 0.50 -20.60 1.36
N LYS A 233 0.23 -19.79 0.34
CA LYS A 233 -1.12 -19.32 0.04
C LYS A 233 -2.07 -20.45 -0.33
N ASN A 234 -1.63 -21.36 -1.17
CA ASN A 234 -2.43 -22.55 -1.57
C ASN A 234 -2.65 -23.51 -0.40
N TYR A 235 -1.77 -23.53 0.58
CA TYR A 235 -1.93 -24.30 1.80
C TYR A 235 -2.99 -23.71 2.76
N GLY A 236 -3.36 -22.43 2.59
CA GLY A 236 -4.41 -21.78 3.36
C GLY A 236 -3.98 -20.56 4.16
N PHE A 237 -2.73 -20.06 4.00
CA PHE A 237 -2.33 -18.80 4.59
C PHE A 237 -2.79 -17.64 3.69
N GLU A 238 -3.86 -16.94 4.09
CA GLU A 238 -4.43 -15.84 3.30
C GLU A 238 -3.67 -14.52 3.49
N GLU A 239 -3.20 -14.26 4.71
CA GLU A 239 -2.53 -13.02 5.12
C GLU A 239 -1.02 -13.22 5.21
N LEU A 240 -0.35 -13.21 4.06
CA LEU A 240 1.10 -13.28 3.98
C LEU A 240 1.68 -11.88 3.71
N ASP A 241 2.58 -11.41 4.57
CA ASP A 241 3.29 -10.15 4.39
C ASP A 241 4.75 -10.37 4.00
N ILE A 242 5.34 -9.36 3.36
CA ILE A 242 6.75 -9.38 2.98
C ILE A 242 7.50 -8.39 3.88
N LEU A 243 8.45 -8.92 4.63
CA LEU A 243 9.33 -8.15 5.50
C LEU A 243 10.68 -7.95 4.81
N ILE A 244 11.17 -6.73 4.84
CA ILE A 244 12.53 -6.38 4.45
C ILE A 244 13.23 -5.92 5.72
N ASN A 245 14.32 -6.60 6.09
CA ASN A 245 15.18 -6.12 7.16
C ASN A 245 16.20 -5.17 6.52
N ASP A 246 16.19 -3.92 6.96
CA ASP A 246 17.23 -2.92 6.67
C ASP A 246 18.48 -3.17 7.50
#